data_067b200fdf7b8844e559e7635e3c7bee
#
_entry.id   067b200fdf7b8844e559e7635e3c7bee
#
_cell.length_a   1.000
_cell.length_b   1.000
_cell.length_c   1.000
_cell.angle_alpha   90.00
_cell.angle_beta   90.00
_cell.angle_gamma   90.00
#
_symmetry.space_group_name_H-M   'P 1'
#
loop_
_entity.id
_entity.type
_entity.pdbx_description
1 polymer ?
#
loop_
_entity_poly.entity_id
_entity_poly.type
_entity_poly.pdbx_seq_one_letter_code
_entity_poly.pdbx_strand_id
1 'polypeptide(L)'
;MKTGINLITHLAALTLFISCATNTATDSSQTNEVDMSSHKEPSEANEEIAYGAFTQEQLYQTIISELGAQRGDLNDAGENYLDLAIETKDLAIIQRAIQFATVNNDINALMQLGLLWSEVEPTNTRPHLMLSFQFLETGNYTQALSHMARVLDLGGDFDFTALTTRTGTLETGERGRLISGVRQLLREFQSEESIRIALIQLLAQNRQLEEALSELRPLVREFGSSPRSVLLHGQILQNMDNPEGAIRVLRSGIREFGEDKSLRLSFARLLIQNDELEDAYDQFKIIVAKEPEDWESLYSMSLLDLELERFEQAIPILEKLIEADEHYDESQYYLGVLYEQTEKYEKSIKHYRLVRVGTNNYLAAQQQATRHSISLGKLDEAHSWLVRQSNGQPRIEVLFTTVESNLLGQAGYHKEAKELLDSALNRFPNEAELLFARVLWFDAQADRVGSEKDLRQIIRMQPDDARALNHLGYMLADQTDRFEEALNLIERAISIAPDDPAIIDSLAWAQYKLGRYEDALMNLRRAFAVFPDHEVASHLGEVLWKLGEYEEANQVWEDALKTRPDSPLIKAVIERFRSE
;
A
#
# COMPACT_ATOMS: atom_id res chain seq x y z
N MET A 1 7.04 -31.24 0.85
CA MET A 1 5.85 -30.38 0.87
C MET A 1 6.28 -29.05 0.23
N LYS A 2 5.83 -28.79 -1.00
CA LYS A 2 6.09 -27.50 -1.66
C LYS A 2 5.23 -26.46 -0.94
N THR A 3 5.84 -25.67 -0.08
CA THR A 3 5.23 -24.44 0.43
C THR A 3 5.30 -23.42 -0.69
N GLY A 4 4.27 -23.38 -1.54
CA GLY A 4 4.11 -22.30 -2.48
C GLY A 4 3.96 -21.00 -1.70
N ILE A 5 5.00 -20.18 -1.70
CA ILE A 5 4.87 -18.78 -1.29
C ILE A 5 3.98 -18.16 -2.34
N ASN A 6 2.84 -17.63 -1.93
CA ASN A 6 1.90 -16.96 -2.81
C ASN A 6 2.53 -15.63 -3.27
N LEU A 7 3.45 -15.68 -4.26
CA LEU A 7 4.05 -14.50 -4.88
C LEU A 7 3.00 -13.60 -5.56
N ILE A 8 1.84 -14.16 -5.93
CA ILE A 8 0.71 -13.43 -6.52
C ILE A 8 0.29 -12.21 -5.67
N THR A 9 0.39 -12.31 -4.33
CA THR A 9 0.12 -11.17 -3.45
C THR A 9 1.15 -10.04 -3.59
N HIS A 10 2.39 -10.34 -3.95
CA HIS A 10 3.44 -9.34 -4.19
C HIS A 10 3.35 -8.73 -5.59
N LEU A 11 2.94 -9.49 -6.60
CA LEU A 11 2.66 -8.95 -7.93
C LEU A 11 1.43 -8.02 -7.93
N ALA A 12 0.39 -8.33 -7.14
CA ALA A 12 -0.75 -7.44 -6.93
C ALA A 12 -0.33 -6.13 -6.23
N ALA A 13 0.65 -6.16 -5.32
CA ALA A 13 1.24 -4.96 -4.71
C ALA A 13 2.03 -4.13 -5.73
N LEU A 14 2.70 -4.75 -6.70
CA LEU A 14 3.39 -4.06 -7.79
C LEU A 14 2.42 -3.21 -8.64
N THR A 15 1.18 -3.67 -8.84
CA THR A 15 0.17 -2.91 -9.56
C THR A 15 -0.30 -1.66 -8.82
N LEU A 16 -0.13 -1.59 -7.49
CA LEU A 16 -0.49 -0.44 -6.65
C LEU A 16 0.65 0.60 -6.54
N PHE A 17 1.91 0.16 -6.47
CA PHE A 17 3.05 1.07 -6.31
C PHE A 17 3.39 1.86 -7.60
N ILE A 18 3.26 1.27 -8.78
CA ILE A 18 3.53 1.96 -10.06
C ILE A 18 2.45 3.02 -10.38
N SER A 19 1.30 3.02 -9.68
CA SER A 19 0.26 4.06 -9.83
C SER A 19 0.65 5.42 -9.24
N CYS A 20 1.64 5.49 -8.34
CA CYS A 20 2.09 6.75 -7.72
C CYS A 20 3.34 7.38 -8.36
N ALA A 21 4.06 6.66 -9.22
CA ALA A 21 5.36 7.11 -9.75
C ALA A 21 5.29 7.94 -11.05
N THR A 22 4.11 8.32 -11.53
CA THR A 22 3.98 9.09 -12.79
C THR A 22 4.00 10.61 -12.62
N ASN A 23 4.43 11.14 -11.47
CA ASN A 23 4.56 12.59 -11.26
C ASN A 23 5.84 12.98 -10.51
N THR A 24 6.99 12.63 -11.05
CA THR A 24 8.22 13.38 -10.77
C THR A 24 8.68 14.01 -12.07
N ALA A 25 8.40 15.30 -12.20
CA ALA A 25 9.02 16.14 -13.22
C ALA A 25 10.54 16.09 -13.02
N THR A 26 11.24 15.59 -14.01
CA THR A 26 12.69 15.66 -14.08
C THR A 26 13.09 17.13 -14.20
N ASP A 27 13.62 17.66 -13.12
CA ASP A 27 14.33 18.93 -13.09
C ASP A 27 15.70 18.73 -13.77
N SER A 28 15.74 18.96 -15.08
CA SER A 28 17.00 19.05 -15.82
C SER A 28 17.50 20.49 -15.78
N SER A 29 18.25 20.82 -14.73
CA SER A 29 19.06 22.03 -14.71
C SER A 29 20.23 21.89 -15.68
N GLN A 30 19.99 22.20 -16.97
CA GLN A 30 21.07 22.56 -17.87
C GLN A 30 21.40 24.04 -17.69
N THR A 31 22.49 24.31 -17.02
CA THR A 31 23.15 25.61 -17.05
C THR A 31 23.72 25.85 -18.45
N ASN A 32 22.99 26.60 -19.27
CA ASN A 32 23.55 27.19 -20.46
C ASN A 32 24.34 28.44 -20.08
N GLU A 33 25.66 28.35 -20.17
CA GLU A 33 26.51 29.52 -20.24
C GLU A 33 26.15 30.30 -21.51
N VAL A 34 25.59 31.49 -21.33
CA VAL A 34 25.33 32.43 -22.42
C VAL A 34 26.60 33.24 -22.68
N ASP A 35 27.19 33.02 -23.82
CA ASP A 35 28.28 33.80 -24.35
C ASP A 35 27.91 35.29 -24.53
N MET A 36 28.51 36.14 -23.75
CA MET A 36 28.32 37.59 -23.76
C MET A 36 29.24 38.27 -24.77
N SER A 37 28.97 38.10 -26.06
CA SER A 37 29.65 38.92 -27.10
C SER A 37 28.79 39.14 -28.35
N SER A 38 27.85 40.09 -28.25
CA SER A 38 27.45 40.94 -29.37
C SER A 38 26.52 42.06 -28.87
N HIS A 39 27.11 43.20 -28.56
CA HIS A 39 26.38 44.44 -28.38
C HIS A 39 25.82 44.89 -29.75
N LYS A 40 24.50 44.81 -29.88
CA LYS A 40 23.75 45.69 -30.75
C LYS A 40 22.87 46.54 -29.86
N GLU A 41 23.17 47.82 -29.79
CA GLU A 41 22.33 48.85 -29.17
C GLU A 41 20.92 48.81 -29.82
N PRO A 42 19.85 48.66 -29.06
CA PRO A 42 18.50 48.97 -29.53
C PRO A 42 18.27 50.46 -29.34
N SER A 43 17.76 51.11 -30.39
CA SER A 43 17.30 52.49 -30.38
C SER A 43 16.35 52.74 -29.23
N GLU A 44 16.67 53.73 -28.41
CA GLU A 44 15.83 54.28 -27.35
C GLU A 44 14.49 54.76 -27.93
N ALA A 45 13.42 53.95 -27.81
CA ALA A 45 12.09 54.49 -27.66
C ALA A 45 11.93 54.71 -26.14
N ASN A 46 12.01 55.93 -25.69
CA ASN A 46 11.63 56.35 -24.36
C ASN A 46 10.12 56.07 -24.20
N GLU A 47 9.76 54.87 -23.75
CA GLU A 47 8.51 54.67 -23.01
C GLU A 47 8.74 55.30 -21.63
N GLU A 48 8.09 56.46 -21.37
CA GLU A 48 7.98 56.98 -20.02
C GLU A 48 7.32 55.92 -19.14
N ILE A 49 8.13 55.25 -18.33
CA ILE A 49 7.62 54.38 -17.27
C ILE A 49 6.87 55.31 -16.32
N ALA A 50 5.57 55.32 -16.35
CA ALA A 50 4.73 56.03 -15.41
C ALA A 50 4.88 55.31 -14.05
N TYR A 51 5.77 55.80 -13.21
CA TYR A 51 5.89 55.37 -11.82
C TYR A 51 4.63 55.81 -11.08
N GLY A 52 3.91 54.84 -10.48
CA GLY A 52 2.80 55.14 -9.56
C GLY A 52 3.27 56.08 -8.45
N ALA A 53 2.46 57.07 -8.13
CA ALA A 53 2.77 58.03 -7.06
C ALA A 53 2.55 57.36 -5.68
N PHE A 54 3.59 56.72 -5.14
CA PHE A 54 3.55 56.19 -3.79
C PHE A 54 3.56 57.29 -2.75
N THR A 55 2.72 57.18 -1.73
CA THR A 55 2.79 58.04 -0.54
C THR A 55 4.04 57.69 0.29
N GLN A 56 4.46 58.61 1.19
CA GLN A 56 5.54 58.32 2.10
C GLN A 56 5.29 57.07 2.95
N GLU A 57 4.06 56.86 3.37
CA GLU A 57 3.64 55.71 4.17
C GLU A 57 3.76 54.40 3.37
N GLN A 58 3.25 54.37 2.15
CA GLN A 58 3.36 53.18 1.28
C GLN A 58 4.81 52.82 0.99
N LEU A 59 5.67 53.81 0.72
CA LEU A 59 7.10 53.56 0.53
C LEU A 59 7.77 53.01 1.80
N TYR A 60 7.42 53.59 2.97
CA TYR A 60 7.92 53.12 4.25
C TYR A 60 7.49 51.67 4.51
N GLN A 61 6.21 51.30 4.30
CA GLN A 61 5.71 49.94 4.46
C GLN A 61 6.41 48.97 3.53
N THR A 62 6.65 49.35 2.26
CA THR A 62 7.41 48.51 1.31
C THR A 62 8.81 48.23 1.82
N ILE A 63 9.54 49.26 2.29
CA ILE A 63 10.92 49.12 2.79
C ILE A 63 10.94 48.24 4.05
N ILE A 64 10.03 48.43 4.98
CA ILE A 64 9.97 47.60 6.21
C ILE A 64 9.67 46.17 5.90
N SER A 65 8.73 45.90 4.99
CA SER A 65 8.39 44.54 4.57
C SER A 65 9.55 43.81 3.90
N GLU A 66 10.31 44.50 3.01
CA GLU A 66 11.50 43.88 2.39
C GLU A 66 12.63 43.62 3.42
N LEU A 67 12.86 44.55 4.36
CA LEU A 67 13.82 44.35 5.41
C LEU A 67 13.43 43.26 6.40
N GLY A 68 12.12 43.12 6.72
CA GLY A 68 11.55 42.05 7.52
C GLY A 68 11.74 40.69 6.84
N ALA A 69 11.41 40.60 5.55
CA ALA A 69 11.57 39.41 4.76
C ALA A 69 13.04 38.92 4.71
N GLN A 70 14.00 39.84 4.57
CA GLN A 70 15.43 39.51 4.63
C GLN A 70 15.87 38.95 6.01
N ARG A 71 15.14 39.24 7.07
CA ARG A 71 15.36 38.74 8.43
C ARG A 71 14.59 37.48 8.76
N GLY A 72 13.74 37.00 7.83
CA GLY A 72 12.95 35.80 7.99
C GLY A 72 11.49 36.06 8.38
N ASP A 73 11.04 37.31 8.52
CA ASP A 73 9.65 37.68 8.86
C ASP A 73 8.77 37.68 7.61
N LEU A 74 8.63 36.51 6.96
CA LEU A 74 7.96 36.37 5.67
C LEU A 74 6.45 36.55 5.78
N ASN A 75 5.84 36.18 6.90
CA ASN A 75 4.38 36.30 7.10
C ASN A 75 3.98 37.78 7.20
N ASP A 76 4.62 38.55 8.08
CA ASP A 76 4.33 39.96 8.26
C ASP A 76 4.59 40.75 6.95
N ALA A 77 5.66 40.38 6.23
CA ALA A 77 5.93 40.97 4.92
C ALA A 77 4.82 40.65 3.90
N GLY A 78 4.31 39.42 3.91
CA GLY A 78 3.21 38.97 3.04
C GLY A 78 1.92 39.72 3.31
N GLU A 79 1.51 39.86 4.59
CA GLU A 79 0.31 40.63 4.99
C GLU A 79 0.42 42.10 4.56
N ASN A 80 1.54 42.76 4.85
CA ASN A 80 1.76 44.16 4.46
C ASN A 80 1.72 44.33 2.92
N TYR A 81 2.32 43.42 2.16
CA TYR A 81 2.28 43.50 0.69
C TYR A 81 0.88 43.21 0.14
N LEU A 82 0.08 42.37 0.77
CA LEU A 82 -1.31 42.14 0.39
C LEU A 82 -2.12 43.43 0.56
N ASP A 83 -1.99 44.10 1.71
CA ASP A 83 -2.69 45.37 1.98
C ASP A 83 -2.25 46.47 1.00
N LEU A 84 -0.96 46.60 0.75
CA LEU A 84 -0.42 47.53 -0.24
C LEU A 84 -0.92 47.25 -1.66
N ALA A 85 -1.01 45.94 -2.05
CA ALA A 85 -1.54 45.54 -3.35
C ALA A 85 -3.02 45.96 -3.53
N ILE A 86 -3.83 45.75 -2.48
CA ILE A 86 -5.26 46.13 -2.48
C ILE A 86 -5.42 47.65 -2.56
N GLU A 87 -4.60 48.37 -1.81
CA GLU A 87 -4.68 49.84 -1.74
C GLU A 87 -4.21 50.50 -3.05
N THR A 88 -3.06 50.06 -3.58
CA THR A 88 -2.40 50.72 -4.72
C THR A 88 -2.89 50.21 -6.07
N LYS A 89 -3.33 48.97 -6.15
CA LYS A 89 -3.56 48.22 -7.40
C LYS A 89 -2.39 48.29 -8.39
N ASP A 90 -1.19 48.51 -7.87
CA ASP A 90 0.05 48.54 -8.67
C ASP A 90 0.47 47.09 -9.02
N LEU A 91 0.76 46.86 -10.28
CA LEU A 91 1.08 45.53 -10.78
C LEU A 91 2.36 44.95 -10.16
N ALA A 92 3.38 45.78 -9.92
CA ALA A 92 4.63 45.31 -9.34
C ALA A 92 4.43 44.89 -7.86
N ILE A 93 3.61 45.67 -7.13
CA ILE A 93 3.23 45.33 -5.75
C ILE A 93 2.39 44.06 -5.70
N ILE A 94 1.42 43.87 -6.61
CA ILE A 94 0.60 42.66 -6.71
C ILE A 94 1.51 41.44 -6.96
N GLN A 95 2.43 41.54 -7.92
CA GLN A 95 3.33 40.44 -8.25
C GLN A 95 4.28 40.10 -7.09
N ARG A 96 4.74 41.13 -6.35
CA ARG A 96 5.57 40.91 -5.17
C ARG A 96 4.77 40.27 -4.02
N ALA A 97 3.54 40.71 -3.79
CA ALA A 97 2.63 40.11 -2.82
C ALA A 97 2.35 38.61 -3.14
N ILE A 98 2.15 38.28 -4.42
CA ILE A 98 1.99 36.89 -4.88
C ILE A 98 3.23 36.03 -4.53
N GLN A 99 4.44 36.58 -4.67
CA GLN A 99 5.65 35.84 -4.29
C GLN A 99 5.67 35.50 -2.80
N PHE A 100 5.33 36.45 -1.93
CA PHE A 100 5.22 36.20 -0.49
C PHE A 100 4.12 35.21 -0.16
N ALA A 101 2.91 35.39 -0.72
CA ALA A 101 1.80 34.48 -0.51
C ALA A 101 2.12 33.03 -0.97
N THR A 102 2.90 32.89 -2.06
CA THR A 102 3.36 31.59 -2.54
C THR A 102 4.34 30.94 -1.55
N VAL A 103 5.33 31.69 -1.05
CA VAL A 103 6.31 31.18 -0.07
C VAL A 103 5.64 30.80 1.25
N ASN A 104 4.63 31.61 1.68
CA ASN A 104 3.87 31.36 2.91
C ASN A 104 2.77 30.29 2.73
N ASN A 105 2.56 29.80 1.51
CA ASN A 105 1.45 28.91 1.15
C ASN A 105 0.07 29.45 1.56
N ASP A 106 -0.12 30.78 1.43
CA ASP A 106 -1.36 31.44 1.77
C ASP A 106 -2.32 31.47 0.56
N ILE A 107 -3.15 30.42 0.48
CA ILE A 107 -4.14 30.24 -0.59
C ILE A 107 -5.13 31.40 -0.65
N ASN A 108 -5.54 31.95 0.50
CA ASN A 108 -6.51 33.05 0.55
C ASN A 108 -5.92 34.34 -0.04
N ALA A 109 -4.70 34.69 0.34
CA ALA A 109 -4.00 35.82 -0.24
C ALA A 109 -3.77 35.63 -1.75
N LEU A 110 -3.35 34.42 -2.19
CA LEU A 110 -3.21 34.10 -3.63
C LEU A 110 -4.50 34.29 -4.41
N MET A 111 -5.64 33.88 -3.86
CA MET A 111 -6.94 34.07 -4.50
C MET A 111 -7.32 35.54 -4.60
N GLN A 112 -7.15 36.33 -3.52
CA GLN A 112 -7.44 37.78 -3.51
C GLN A 112 -6.54 38.51 -4.51
N LEU A 113 -5.25 38.25 -4.48
CA LEU A 113 -4.28 38.87 -5.40
C LEU A 113 -4.50 38.48 -6.86
N GLY A 114 -4.88 37.23 -7.13
CA GLY A 114 -5.22 36.76 -8.46
C GLY A 114 -6.45 37.47 -9.04
N LEU A 115 -7.49 37.65 -8.24
CA LEU A 115 -8.66 38.41 -8.63
C LEU A 115 -8.29 39.87 -8.89
N LEU A 116 -7.54 40.52 -7.99
CA LEU A 116 -7.06 41.88 -8.16
C LEU A 116 -6.20 42.03 -9.43
N TRP A 117 -5.30 41.09 -9.68
CA TRP A 117 -4.48 41.11 -10.89
C TRP A 117 -5.33 40.98 -12.14
N SER A 118 -6.36 40.13 -12.14
CA SER A 118 -7.29 40.00 -13.27
C SER A 118 -8.14 41.25 -13.54
N GLU A 119 -8.38 42.08 -12.51
CA GLU A 119 -9.01 43.38 -12.68
C GLU A 119 -8.07 44.43 -13.30
N VAL A 120 -6.79 44.43 -12.88
CA VAL A 120 -5.78 45.38 -13.36
C VAL A 120 -5.34 45.05 -14.79
N GLU A 121 -5.22 43.78 -15.12
CA GLU A 121 -4.84 43.31 -16.46
C GLU A 121 -5.87 42.33 -17.03
N PRO A 122 -7.02 42.77 -17.53
CA PRO A 122 -8.13 41.89 -17.95
C PRO A 122 -7.84 40.99 -19.15
N THR A 123 -6.78 41.26 -19.90
CA THR A 123 -6.36 40.49 -21.08
C THR A 123 -5.17 39.55 -20.79
N ASN A 124 -4.65 39.59 -19.57
CA ASN A 124 -3.55 38.73 -19.17
C ASN A 124 -4.08 37.35 -18.76
N THR A 125 -3.51 36.27 -19.34
CA THR A 125 -3.89 34.88 -19.01
C THR A 125 -3.36 34.41 -17.66
N ARG A 126 -2.25 34.98 -17.17
CA ARG A 126 -1.54 34.50 -15.96
C ARG A 126 -2.39 34.53 -14.68
N PRO A 127 -3.13 35.64 -14.34
CA PRO A 127 -3.98 35.63 -13.16
C PRO A 127 -5.07 34.57 -13.24
N HIS A 128 -5.67 34.35 -14.42
CA HIS A 128 -6.68 33.31 -14.60
C HIS A 128 -6.11 31.92 -14.48
N LEU A 129 -4.90 31.70 -14.99
CA LEU A 129 -4.19 30.43 -14.82
C LEU A 129 -3.92 30.14 -13.32
N MET A 130 -3.41 31.13 -12.59
CA MET A 130 -3.17 31.02 -11.15
C MET A 130 -4.47 30.73 -10.39
N LEU A 131 -5.53 31.49 -10.65
CA LEU A 131 -6.84 31.31 -10.01
C LEU A 131 -7.45 29.94 -10.29
N SER A 132 -7.33 29.42 -11.53
CA SER A 132 -7.82 28.08 -11.84
C SER A 132 -7.18 27.01 -10.96
N PHE A 133 -5.87 27.07 -10.72
CA PHE A 133 -5.19 26.15 -9.81
C PHE A 133 -5.62 26.35 -8.35
N GLN A 134 -5.72 27.59 -7.87
CA GLN A 134 -6.14 27.84 -6.49
C GLN A 134 -7.59 27.38 -6.22
N PHE A 135 -8.49 27.57 -7.18
CA PHE A 135 -9.86 27.06 -7.08
C PHE A 135 -9.95 25.55 -7.16
N LEU A 136 -9.04 24.89 -7.89
CA LEU A 136 -8.92 23.43 -7.86
C LEU A 136 -8.45 22.92 -6.49
N GLU A 137 -7.44 23.58 -5.89
CA GLU A 137 -6.94 23.23 -4.56
C GLU A 137 -8.03 23.34 -3.48
N THR A 138 -8.87 24.36 -3.58
CA THR A 138 -9.96 24.58 -2.61
C THR A 138 -11.24 23.80 -2.92
N GLY A 139 -11.24 22.98 -3.99
CA GLY A 139 -12.42 22.19 -4.40
C GLY A 139 -13.53 23.01 -5.04
N ASN A 140 -13.28 24.29 -5.39
CA ASN A 140 -14.28 25.14 -6.06
C ASN A 140 -14.20 24.97 -7.59
N TYR A 141 -14.62 23.80 -8.06
CA TYR A 141 -14.51 23.40 -9.47
C TYR A 141 -15.25 24.30 -10.44
N THR A 142 -16.35 24.93 -10.02
CA THR A 142 -17.12 25.85 -10.85
C THR A 142 -16.32 27.10 -11.19
N GLN A 143 -15.67 27.70 -10.20
CA GLN A 143 -14.81 28.87 -10.42
C GLN A 143 -13.53 28.47 -11.18
N ALA A 144 -12.96 27.31 -10.86
CA ALA A 144 -11.82 26.79 -11.61
C ALA A 144 -12.13 26.69 -13.11
N LEU A 145 -13.24 26.05 -13.51
CA LEU A 145 -13.69 25.97 -14.90
C LEU A 145 -13.91 27.33 -15.55
N SER A 146 -14.48 28.29 -14.83
CA SER A 146 -14.69 29.65 -15.36
C SER A 146 -13.36 30.34 -15.69
N HIS A 147 -12.36 30.23 -14.82
CA HIS A 147 -11.05 30.80 -15.07
C HIS A 147 -10.27 30.05 -16.15
N MET A 148 -10.39 28.71 -16.24
CA MET A 148 -9.84 27.92 -17.34
C MET A 148 -10.43 28.34 -18.70
N ALA A 149 -11.77 28.51 -18.76
CA ALA A 149 -12.43 29.02 -19.96
C ALA A 149 -11.87 30.39 -20.36
N ARG A 150 -11.65 31.27 -19.37
CA ARG A 150 -11.13 32.62 -19.64
C ARG A 150 -9.68 32.58 -20.17
N VAL A 151 -8.86 31.62 -19.74
CA VAL A 151 -7.52 31.41 -20.34
C VAL A 151 -7.64 31.12 -21.84
N LEU A 152 -8.55 30.21 -22.22
CA LEU A 152 -8.78 29.89 -23.65
C LEU A 152 -9.34 31.06 -24.44
N ASP A 153 -10.32 31.81 -23.92
CA ASP A 153 -10.87 32.99 -24.54
C ASP A 153 -9.82 34.05 -24.85
N LEU A 154 -8.80 34.16 -24.02
CA LEU A 154 -7.69 35.09 -24.18
C LEU A 154 -6.57 34.52 -25.10
N GLY A 155 -6.80 33.34 -25.68
CA GLY A 155 -5.84 32.69 -26.58
C GLY A 155 -4.68 32.01 -25.87
N GLY A 156 -4.80 31.77 -24.56
CA GLY A 156 -3.86 30.94 -23.82
C GLY A 156 -4.15 29.46 -23.95
N ASP A 157 -3.24 28.62 -23.48
CA ASP A 157 -3.37 27.16 -23.45
C ASP A 157 -3.60 26.69 -22.00
N PHE A 158 -4.42 25.63 -21.83
CA PHE A 158 -4.67 24.99 -20.54
C PHE A 158 -4.91 23.49 -20.70
N ASP A 159 -4.13 22.67 -19.95
CA ASP A 159 -4.37 21.22 -19.89
C ASP A 159 -5.48 20.87 -18.89
N PHE A 160 -6.69 20.63 -19.40
CA PHE A 160 -7.87 20.29 -18.59
C PHE A 160 -7.75 18.94 -17.88
N THR A 161 -6.75 18.12 -18.19
CA THR A 161 -6.54 16.85 -17.47
C THR A 161 -6.09 17.06 -16.02
N ALA A 162 -5.60 18.25 -15.67
CA ALA A 162 -5.35 18.64 -14.28
C ALA A 162 -6.60 18.55 -13.38
N LEU A 163 -7.81 18.71 -13.94
CA LEU A 163 -9.07 18.47 -13.23
C LEU A 163 -9.20 17.06 -12.70
N THR A 164 -8.78 16.07 -13.48
CA THR A 164 -9.06 14.65 -13.21
C THR A 164 -8.15 14.05 -12.15
N THR A 165 -6.99 14.64 -11.91
CA THR A 165 -6.04 14.17 -10.89
C THR A 165 -6.54 14.39 -9.46
N ARG A 166 -7.43 15.37 -9.25
CA ARG A 166 -7.93 15.78 -7.93
C ARG A 166 -9.38 15.39 -7.67
N THR A 167 -10.06 14.83 -8.66
CA THR A 167 -11.49 14.48 -8.58
C THR A 167 -11.76 13.06 -8.15
N GLY A 168 -10.73 12.25 -7.91
CA GLY A 168 -10.86 10.85 -7.50
C GLY A 168 -11.62 10.63 -6.19
N THR A 169 -11.52 11.59 -5.25
CA THR A 169 -12.17 11.56 -3.94
C THR A 169 -13.57 12.18 -3.92
N LEU A 170 -14.01 12.81 -5.01
CA LEU A 170 -15.33 13.45 -5.08
C LEU A 170 -16.47 12.44 -5.02
N GLU A 171 -17.55 12.84 -4.39
CA GLU A 171 -18.80 12.10 -4.46
C GLU A 171 -19.39 12.10 -5.87
N THR A 172 -20.17 11.07 -6.19
CA THR A 172 -20.78 10.89 -7.53
C THR A 172 -21.59 12.10 -7.98
N GLY A 173 -22.32 12.73 -7.07
CA GLY A 173 -23.15 13.92 -7.38
C GLY A 173 -22.32 15.16 -7.71
N GLU A 174 -21.21 15.38 -7.02
CA GLU A 174 -20.30 16.50 -7.28
C GLU A 174 -19.55 16.31 -8.60
N ARG A 175 -19.07 15.09 -8.83
CA ARG A 175 -18.45 14.72 -10.11
C ARG A 175 -19.43 14.88 -11.28
N GLY A 176 -20.72 14.56 -11.09
CA GLY A 176 -21.77 14.80 -12.08
C GLY A 176 -21.96 16.29 -12.44
N ARG A 177 -21.86 17.19 -11.45
CA ARG A 177 -21.91 18.65 -11.71
C ARG A 177 -20.68 19.10 -12.51
N LEU A 178 -19.48 18.60 -12.15
CA LEU A 178 -18.26 18.90 -12.88
C LEU A 178 -18.32 18.41 -14.32
N ILE A 179 -18.78 17.18 -14.58
CA ILE A 179 -19.01 16.63 -15.91
C ILE A 179 -19.93 17.57 -16.74
N SER A 180 -20.98 18.06 -16.13
CA SER A 180 -21.90 18.99 -16.81
C SER A 180 -21.21 20.30 -17.22
N GLY A 181 -20.37 20.86 -16.34
CA GLY A 181 -19.56 22.04 -16.64
C GLY A 181 -18.55 21.81 -17.76
N VAL A 182 -17.81 20.67 -17.72
CA VAL A 182 -16.84 20.33 -18.78
C VAL A 182 -17.54 20.08 -20.12
N ARG A 183 -18.74 19.50 -20.14
CA ARG A 183 -19.54 19.37 -21.36
C ARG A 183 -19.97 20.73 -21.93
N GLN A 184 -20.23 21.70 -21.08
CA GLN A 184 -20.52 23.06 -21.54
C GLN A 184 -19.29 23.65 -22.21
N LEU A 185 -18.11 23.58 -21.59
CA LEU A 185 -16.86 24.06 -22.16
C LEU A 185 -16.54 23.38 -23.50
N LEU A 186 -16.75 22.07 -23.61
CA LEU A 186 -16.51 21.33 -24.85
C LEU A 186 -17.40 21.81 -26.01
N ARG A 187 -18.58 22.36 -25.74
CA ARG A 187 -19.43 22.97 -26.79
C ARG A 187 -18.90 24.33 -27.27
N GLU A 188 -18.24 25.07 -26.36
CA GLU A 188 -17.67 26.38 -26.65
C GLU A 188 -16.28 26.25 -27.32
N PHE A 189 -15.47 25.30 -26.87
CA PHE A 189 -14.09 25.07 -27.30
C PHE A 189 -13.93 23.67 -27.91
N GLN A 190 -14.58 23.42 -29.03
CA GLN A 190 -14.62 22.07 -29.65
C GLN A 190 -13.25 21.57 -30.15
N SER A 191 -12.34 22.47 -30.47
CA SER A 191 -10.98 22.17 -30.97
C SER A 191 -9.98 21.84 -29.85
N GLU A 192 -10.41 21.87 -28.58
CA GLU A 192 -9.53 21.59 -27.44
C GLU A 192 -9.56 20.11 -27.06
N GLU A 193 -8.51 19.38 -27.43
CA GLU A 193 -8.36 17.95 -27.17
C GLU A 193 -8.40 17.64 -25.67
N SER A 194 -7.74 18.46 -24.84
CA SER A 194 -7.60 18.26 -23.39
C SER A 194 -8.95 18.30 -22.66
N ILE A 195 -9.91 19.10 -23.11
CA ILE A 195 -11.29 19.14 -22.56
C ILE A 195 -11.99 17.81 -22.80
N ARG A 196 -11.89 17.25 -24.02
CA ARG A 196 -12.53 15.97 -24.35
C ARG A 196 -11.89 14.82 -23.57
N ILE A 197 -10.57 14.82 -23.42
CA ILE A 197 -9.85 13.85 -22.61
C ILE A 197 -10.30 13.93 -21.15
N ALA A 198 -10.37 15.14 -20.58
CA ALA A 198 -10.85 15.36 -19.21
C ALA A 198 -12.30 14.86 -19.03
N LEU A 199 -13.18 15.12 -20.02
CA LEU A 199 -14.56 14.61 -20.00
C LEU A 199 -14.59 13.08 -19.95
N ILE A 200 -13.83 12.40 -20.81
CA ILE A 200 -13.75 10.94 -20.86
C ILE A 200 -13.26 10.37 -19.51
N GLN A 201 -12.22 10.97 -18.93
CA GLN A 201 -11.67 10.55 -17.64
C GLN A 201 -12.69 10.74 -16.49
N LEU A 202 -13.37 11.89 -16.44
CA LEU A 202 -14.41 12.17 -15.44
C LEU A 202 -15.60 11.21 -15.57
N LEU A 203 -16.03 10.90 -16.78
CA LEU A 203 -17.08 9.93 -17.05
C LEU A 203 -16.67 8.53 -16.54
N ALA A 204 -15.43 8.12 -16.84
CA ALA A 204 -14.90 6.83 -16.37
C ALA A 204 -14.80 6.77 -14.83
N GLN A 205 -14.32 7.83 -14.18
CA GLN A 205 -14.30 7.95 -12.72
C GLN A 205 -15.70 7.93 -12.10
N ASN A 206 -16.71 8.45 -12.82
CA ASN A 206 -18.11 8.46 -12.40
C ASN A 206 -18.87 7.18 -12.75
N ARG A 207 -18.18 6.12 -13.22
CA ARG A 207 -18.75 4.83 -13.65
C ARG A 207 -19.72 4.93 -14.85
N GLN A 208 -19.68 6.03 -15.61
CA GLN A 208 -20.43 6.21 -16.86
C GLN A 208 -19.60 5.68 -18.04
N LEU A 209 -19.29 4.38 -18.01
CA LEU A 209 -18.27 3.77 -18.86
C LEU A 209 -18.67 3.72 -20.36
N GLU A 210 -19.94 3.42 -20.66
CA GLU A 210 -20.47 3.40 -22.03
C GLU A 210 -20.41 4.80 -22.65
N GLU A 211 -20.70 5.83 -21.86
CA GLU A 211 -20.64 7.22 -22.31
C GLU A 211 -19.20 7.66 -22.54
N ALA A 212 -18.28 7.31 -21.60
CA ALA A 212 -16.85 7.53 -21.77
C ALA A 212 -16.33 6.87 -23.06
N LEU A 213 -16.71 5.63 -23.34
CA LEU A 213 -16.36 4.91 -24.56
C LEU A 213 -16.96 5.58 -25.83
N SER A 214 -18.16 6.15 -25.73
CA SER A 214 -18.78 6.87 -26.85
C SER A 214 -18.04 8.15 -27.22
N GLU A 215 -17.45 8.86 -26.23
CA GLU A 215 -16.68 10.09 -26.45
C GLU A 215 -15.28 9.83 -27.04
N LEU A 216 -14.75 8.62 -26.93
CA LEU A 216 -13.47 8.26 -27.59
C LEU A 216 -13.55 8.31 -29.13
N ARG A 217 -14.70 8.00 -29.72
CA ARG A 217 -14.83 8.03 -31.20
C ARG A 217 -14.66 9.43 -31.76
N PRO A 218 -15.33 10.48 -31.24
CA PRO A 218 -15.07 11.84 -31.65
C PRO A 218 -13.61 12.26 -31.41
N LEU A 219 -13.02 11.89 -30.24
CA LEU A 219 -11.62 12.21 -29.95
C LEU A 219 -10.68 11.72 -31.06
N VAL A 220 -10.75 10.41 -31.37
CA VAL A 220 -9.86 9.82 -32.39
C VAL A 220 -10.17 10.33 -33.79
N ARG A 221 -11.44 10.63 -34.11
CA ARG A 221 -11.80 11.17 -35.44
C ARG A 221 -11.29 12.59 -35.64
N GLU A 222 -11.30 13.44 -34.60
CA GLU A 222 -10.97 14.85 -34.68
C GLU A 222 -9.46 15.10 -34.54
N PHE A 223 -8.80 14.38 -33.64
CA PHE A 223 -7.41 14.59 -33.24
C PHE A 223 -6.46 13.47 -33.70
N GLY A 224 -7.00 12.36 -34.23
CA GLY A 224 -6.23 11.17 -34.58
C GLY A 224 -6.03 10.21 -33.44
N SER A 225 -5.45 9.05 -33.74
CA SER A 225 -5.01 8.10 -32.75
C SER A 225 -3.74 8.59 -32.04
N SER A 226 -3.66 8.43 -30.74
CA SER A 226 -2.50 8.80 -29.92
C SER A 226 -2.29 7.77 -28.81
N PRO A 227 -1.08 7.64 -28.24
CA PRO A 227 -0.84 6.78 -27.09
C PRO A 227 -1.84 7.02 -25.97
N ARG A 228 -2.19 8.29 -25.73
CA ARG A 228 -3.15 8.70 -24.69
C ARG A 228 -4.56 8.20 -24.96
N SER A 229 -5.05 8.32 -26.21
CA SER A 229 -6.39 7.81 -26.58
C SER A 229 -6.46 6.29 -26.48
N VAL A 230 -5.39 5.59 -26.83
CA VAL A 230 -5.27 4.13 -26.70
C VAL A 230 -5.28 3.71 -25.23
N LEU A 231 -4.53 4.40 -24.35
CA LEU A 231 -4.52 4.14 -22.91
C LEU A 231 -5.90 4.34 -22.29
N LEU A 232 -6.57 5.45 -22.61
CA LEU A 232 -7.93 5.71 -22.14
C LEU A 232 -8.91 4.61 -22.58
N HIS A 233 -8.82 4.17 -23.83
CA HIS A 233 -9.65 3.09 -24.33
C HIS A 233 -9.42 1.79 -23.56
N GLY A 234 -8.16 1.41 -23.34
CA GLY A 234 -7.79 0.24 -22.56
C GLY A 234 -8.32 0.31 -21.12
N GLN A 235 -8.13 1.46 -20.44
CA GLN A 235 -8.61 1.68 -19.07
C GLN A 235 -10.14 1.59 -18.95
N ILE A 236 -10.87 2.18 -19.89
CA ILE A 236 -12.34 2.10 -19.89
C ILE A 236 -12.79 0.66 -20.04
N LEU A 237 -12.20 -0.10 -20.97
CA LEU A 237 -12.54 -1.51 -21.18
C LEU A 237 -12.21 -2.37 -19.94
N GLN A 238 -11.10 -2.12 -19.25
CA GLN A 238 -10.80 -2.77 -17.98
C GLN A 238 -11.87 -2.48 -16.92
N ASN A 239 -12.28 -1.21 -16.79
CA ASN A 239 -13.32 -0.81 -15.85
C ASN A 239 -14.71 -1.39 -16.20
N MET A 240 -14.91 -1.80 -17.46
CA MET A 240 -16.10 -2.52 -17.94
C MET A 240 -16.01 -4.03 -17.76
N ASP A 241 -14.98 -4.54 -17.06
CA ASP A 241 -14.70 -5.96 -16.90
C ASP A 241 -14.52 -6.70 -18.24
N ASN A 242 -13.86 -6.02 -19.19
CA ASN A 242 -13.55 -6.55 -20.52
C ASN A 242 -12.04 -6.55 -20.78
N PRO A 243 -11.27 -7.38 -20.05
CA PRO A 243 -9.81 -7.41 -20.17
C PRO A 243 -9.32 -7.83 -21.56
N GLU A 244 -10.01 -8.78 -22.20
CA GLU A 244 -9.67 -9.21 -23.56
C GLU A 244 -9.78 -8.05 -24.58
N GLY A 245 -10.81 -7.22 -24.42
CA GLY A 245 -10.99 -6.01 -25.24
C GLY A 245 -9.86 -5.03 -25.02
N ALA A 246 -9.49 -4.79 -23.77
CA ALA A 246 -8.40 -3.92 -23.38
C ALA A 246 -7.05 -4.42 -23.95
N ILE A 247 -6.75 -5.72 -23.82
CA ILE A 247 -5.55 -6.35 -24.40
C ILE A 247 -5.48 -6.14 -25.91
N ARG A 248 -6.60 -6.36 -26.63
CA ARG A 248 -6.63 -6.14 -28.09
C ARG A 248 -6.33 -4.69 -28.47
N VAL A 249 -6.90 -3.73 -27.75
CA VAL A 249 -6.70 -2.30 -27.98
C VAL A 249 -5.24 -1.90 -27.70
N LEU A 250 -4.70 -2.27 -26.54
CA LEU A 250 -3.33 -1.95 -26.18
C LEU A 250 -2.31 -2.64 -27.09
N ARG A 251 -2.54 -3.91 -27.45
CA ARG A 251 -1.69 -4.64 -28.42
C ARG A 251 -1.71 -3.98 -29.80
N SER A 252 -2.84 -3.41 -30.23
CA SER A 252 -2.91 -2.63 -31.48
C SER A 252 -2.15 -1.32 -31.36
N GLY A 253 -2.33 -0.61 -30.23
CA GLY A 253 -1.62 0.65 -29.97
C GLY A 253 -0.10 0.47 -29.91
N ILE A 254 0.39 -0.63 -29.32
CA ILE A 254 1.82 -0.96 -29.31
C ILE A 254 2.39 -1.16 -30.73
N ARG A 255 1.60 -1.67 -31.69
CA ARG A 255 2.06 -1.79 -33.09
C ARG A 255 2.21 -0.43 -33.77
N GLU A 256 1.37 0.54 -33.40
CA GLU A 256 1.35 1.89 -33.97
C GLU A 256 2.35 2.80 -33.22
N PHE A 257 2.38 2.73 -31.90
CA PHE A 257 3.16 3.60 -31.01
C PHE A 257 4.18 2.81 -30.16
N GLY A 258 4.87 1.88 -30.76
CA GLY A 258 5.76 0.94 -30.05
C GLY A 258 6.92 1.57 -29.27
N GLU A 259 7.20 2.86 -29.51
CA GLU A 259 8.22 3.64 -28.81
C GLU A 259 7.70 4.25 -27.49
N ASP A 260 6.37 4.31 -27.29
CA ASP A 260 5.78 4.89 -26.08
C ASP A 260 5.92 3.94 -24.90
N LYS A 261 6.72 4.36 -23.91
CA LYS A 261 7.00 3.61 -22.68
C LYS A 261 5.76 3.44 -21.82
N SER A 262 4.94 4.51 -21.67
CA SER A 262 3.75 4.49 -20.81
C SER A 262 2.71 3.51 -21.31
N LEU A 263 2.52 3.47 -22.64
CA LEU A 263 1.64 2.51 -23.29
C LEU A 263 2.12 1.07 -23.06
N ARG A 264 3.42 0.83 -23.21
CA ARG A 264 4.04 -0.47 -23.02
C ARG A 264 3.96 -0.95 -21.56
N LEU A 265 4.21 -0.06 -20.59
CA LEU A 265 4.05 -0.35 -19.16
C LEU A 265 2.60 -0.69 -18.80
N SER A 266 1.64 0.07 -19.35
CA SER A 266 0.21 -0.20 -19.12
C SER A 266 -0.22 -1.53 -19.72
N PHE A 267 0.33 -1.89 -20.89
CA PHE A 267 0.08 -3.19 -21.52
C PHE A 267 0.68 -4.34 -20.69
N ALA A 268 1.94 -4.21 -20.24
CA ALA A 268 2.58 -5.20 -19.39
C ALA A 268 1.79 -5.46 -18.09
N ARG A 269 1.31 -4.37 -17.45
CA ARG A 269 0.47 -4.48 -16.23
C ARG A 269 -0.83 -5.24 -16.49
N LEU A 270 -1.49 -4.93 -17.62
CA LEU A 270 -2.73 -5.64 -17.97
C LEU A 270 -2.48 -7.13 -18.25
N LEU A 271 -1.36 -7.46 -18.91
CA LEU A 271 -0.95 -8.84 -19.15
C LEU A 271 -0.71 -9.60 -17.83
N ILE A 272 -0.03 -8.98 -16.86
CA ILE A 272 0.15 -9.57 -15.52
C ILE A 272 -1.19 -9.85 -14.84
N GLN A 273 -2.13 -8.90 -14.89
CA GLN A 273 -3.46 -9.08 -14.29
C GLN A 273 -4.27 -10.22 -14.92
N ASN A 274 -3.96 -10.58 -16.15
CA ASN A 274 -4.61 -11.67 -16.90
C ASN A 274 -3.76 -12.94 -16.96
N ASP A 275 -2.72 -13.04 -16.14
CA ASP A 275 -1.84 -14.22 -16.06
C ASP A 275 -1.06 -14.52 -17.37
N GLU A 276 -0.94 -13.52 -18.26
CA GLU A 276 -0.12 -13.60 -19.49
C GLU A 276 1.33 -13.14 -19.18
N LEU A 277 2.00 -13.87 -18.27
CA LEU A 277 3.26 -13.43 -17.64
C LEU A 277 4.45 -13.37 -18.62
N GLU A 278 4.53 -14.30 -19.59
CA GLU A 278 5.55 -14.31 -20.63
C GLU A 278 5.45 -13.08 -21.55
N ASP A 279 4.22 -12.78 -22.00
CA ASP A 279 3.98 -11.59 -22.85
C ASP A 279 4.30 -10.30 -22.06
N ALA A 280 4.00 -10.26 -20.76
CA ALA A 280 4.37 -9.14 -19.89
C ALA A 280 5.89 -8.96 -19.76
N TYR A 281 6.62 -10.05 -19.53
CA TYR A 281 8.07 -10.07 -19.47
C TYR A 281 8.70 -9.49 -20.75
N ASP A 282 8.19 -9.88 -21.91
CA ASP A 282 8.66 -9.38 -23.19
C ASP A 282 8.45 -7.86 -23.34
N GLN A 283 7.38 -7.27 -22.74
CA GLN A 283 7.20 -5.83 -22.75
C GLN A 283 8.28 -5.12 -21.91
N PHE A 284 8.55 -5.59 -20.71
CA PHE A 284 9.62 -5.03 -19.87
C PHE A 284 11.00 -5.19 -20.50
N LYS A 285 11.28 -6.34 -21.11
CA LYS A 285 12.53 -6.60 -21.81
C LYS A 285 12.79 -5.59 -22.93
N ILE A 286 11.75 -5.16 -23.66
CA ILE A 286 11.88 -4.13 -24.69
C ILE A 286 12.19 -2.78 -24.07
N ILE A 287 11.58 -2.44 -22.93
CA ILE A 287 11.86 -1.20 -22.20
C ILE A 287 13.33 -1.19 -21.75
N VAL A 288 13.75 -2.23 -21.05
CA VAL A 288 15.12 -2.36 -20.52
C VAL A 288 16.18 -2.38 -21.61
N ALA A 289 15.86 -2.93 -22.80
CA ALA A 289 16.78 -2.89 -23.96
C ALA A 289 17.07 -1.47 -24.45
N LYS A 290 16.14 -0.52 -24.25
CA LYS A 290 16.30 0.90 -24.61
C LYS A 290 16.83 1.73 -23.47
N GLU A 291 16.36 1.45 -22.27
CA GLU A 291 16.70 2.12 -21.03
C GLU A 291 17.27 1.09 -20.03
N PRO A 292 18.57 0.76 -20.11
CA PRO A 292 19.18 -0.28 -19.27
C PRO A 292 19.23 0.03 -17.77
N GLU A 293 18.93 1.26 -17.39
CA GLU A 293 18.85 1.76 -16.01
C GLU A 293 17.39 2.05 -15.59
N ASP A 294 16.40 1.51 -16.32
CA ASP A 294 15.03 1.49 -15.85
C ASP A 294 14.88 0.42 -14.75
N TRP A 295 15.22 0.82 -13.51
CA TRP A 295 15.28 -0.06 -12.36
C TRP A 295 13.94 -0.70 -12.01
N GLU A 296 12.84 0.03 -12.20
CA GLU A 296 11.48 -0.48 -11.99
C GLU A 296 11.13 -1.61 -12.97
N SER A 297 11.46 -1.42 -14.24
CA SER A 297 11.25 -2.46 -15.25
C SER A 297 12.16 -3.67 -15.05
N LEU A 298 13.42 -3.46 -14.64
CA LEU A 298 14.33 -4.54 -14.26
C LEU A 298 13.80 -5.32 -13.06
N TYR A 299 13.34 -4.62 -12.02
CA TYR A 299 12.75 -5.25 -10.85
C TYR A 299 11.51 -6.06 -11.22
N SER A 300 10.61 -5.48 -12.03
CA SER A 300 9.43 -6.19 -12.55
C SER A 300 9.80 -7.46 -13.34
N MET A 301 10.84 -7.40 -14.17
CA MET A 301 11.36 -8.58 -14.87
C MET A 301 11.86 -9.66 -13.90
N SER A 302 12.58 -9.28 -12.86
CA SER A 302 13.08 -10.24 -11.88
C SER A 302 11.95 -10.96 -11.14
N LEU A 303 10.86 -10.23 -10.82
CA LEU A 303 9.68 -10.82 -10.17
C LEU A 303 8.93 -11.77 -11.11
N LEU A 304 8.82 -11.43 -12.39
CA LEU A 304 8.23 -12.30 -13.41
C LEU A 304 9.08 -13.56 -13.61
N ASP A 305 10.41 -13.44 -13.64
CA ASP A 305 11.30 -14.62 -13.72
C ASP A 305 11.17 -15.52 -12.49
N LEU A 306 10.92 -14.96 -11.29
CA LEU A 306 10.63 -15.73 -10.08
C LEU A 306 9.32 -16.50 -10.20
N GLU A 307 8.25 -15.83 -10.65
CA GLU A 307 6.93 -16.46 -10.80
C GLU A 307 6.93 -17.56 -11.87
N LEU A 308 7.68 -17.33 -12.96
CA LEU A 308 7.88 -18.30 -14.04
C LEU A 308 8.93 -19.38 -13.72
N GLU A 309 9.42 -19.46 -12.48
CA GLU A 309 10.47 -20.39 -12.02
C GLU A 309 11.77 -20.31 -12.86
N ARG A 310 12.06 -19.15 -13.47
CA ARG A 310 13.26 -18.88 -14.28
C ARG A 310 14.41 -18.36 -13.42
N PHE A 311 14.76 -19.09 -12.38
CA PHE A 311 15.66 -18.63 -11.31
C PHE A 311 17.05 -18.19 -11.81
N GLU A 312 17.61 -18.90 -12.82
CA GLU A 312 18.91 -18.55 -13.38
C GLU A 312 18.90 -17.20 -14.12
N GLN A 313 17.74 -16.76 -14.60
CA GLN A 313 17.57 -15.46 -15.26
C GLN A 313 17.34 -14.34 -14.25
N ALA A 314 16.61 -14.61 -13.16
CA ALA A 314 16.35 -13.63 -12.10
C ALA A 314 17.63 -13.21 -11.35
N ILE A 315 18.54 -14.14 -11.07
CA ILE A 315 19.74 -13.89 -10.26
C ILE A 315 20.56 -12.68 -10.77
N PRO A 316 21.03 -12.63 -12.04
CA PRO A 316 21.85 -11.53 -12.51
C PRO A 316 21.10 -10.18 -12.53
N ILE A 317 19.78 -10.18 -12.66
CA ILE A 317 18.98 -8.95 -12.59
C ILE A 317 18.96 -8.44 -11.15
N LEU A 318 18.67 -9.31 -10.18
CA LEU A 318 18.67 -8.95 -8.76
C LEU A 318 20.06 -8.49 -8.28
N GLU A 319 21.14 -9.15 -8.74
CA GLU A 319 22.52 -8.73 -8.44
C GLU A 319 22.81 -7.33 -9.01
N LYS A 320 22.36 -7.03 -10.23
CA LYS A 320 22.50 -5.71 -10.85
C LYS A 320 21.75 -4.62 -10.06
N LEU A 321 20.53 -4.91 -9.58
CA LEU A 321 19.75 -4.00 -8.73
C LEU A 321 20.48 -3.71 -7.39
N ILE A 322 21.07 -4.74 -6.79
CA ILE A 322 21.87 -4.59 -5.57
C ILE A 322 23.12 -3.72 -5.82
N GLU A 323 23.83 -3.91 -6.93
CA GLU A 323 25.00 -3.10 -7.29
C GLU A 323 24.66 -1.63 -7.50
N ALA A 324 23.44 -1.34 -7.98
CA ALA A 324 22.93 0.01 -8.17
C ALA A 324 22.34 0.65 -6.89
N ASP A 325 22.22 -0.11 -5.80
CA ASP A 325 21.48 0.24 -4.56
C ASP A 325 20.00 0.57 -4.82
N GLU A 326 19.44 0.01 -5.91
CA GLU A 326 18.04 0.13 -6.28
C GLU A 326 17.30 -1.16 -5.93
N HIS A 327 16.12 -1.06 -5.31
CA HIS A 327 15.40 -2.24 -4.77
C HIS A 327 16.32 -3.20 -3.99
N TYR A 328 17.30 -2.64 -3.28
CA TYR A 328 18.37 -3.41 -2.63
C TYR A 328 17.83 -4.47 -1.69
N ASP A 329 16.94 -4.09 -0.79
CA ASP A 329 16.44 -4.97 0.27
C ASP A 329 15.52 -6.06 -0.26
N GLU A 330 14.66 -5.71 -1.21
CA GLU A 330 13.80 -6.64 -1.93
C GLU A 330 14.65 -7.64 -2.72
N SER A 331 15.67 -7.16 -3.42
CA SER A 331 16.57 -8.01 -4.20
C SER A 331 17.38 -8.94 -3.30
N GLN A 332 17.86 -8.48 -2.15
CA GLN A 332 18.50 -9.35 -1.16
C GLN A 332 17.55 -10.43 -0.64
N TYR A 333 16.30 -10.04 -0.33
CA TYR A 333 15.29 -10.98 0.13
C TYR A 333 14.99 -12.05 -0.92
N TYR A 334 14.76 -11.65 -2.18
CA TYR A 334 14.44 -12.60 -3.25
C TYR A 334 15.62 -13.49 -3.64
N LEU A 335 16.87 -13.01 -3.58
CA LEU A 335 18.04 -13.89 -3.71
C LEU A 335 18.09 -14.91 -2.56
N GLY A 336 17.72 -14.51 -1.34
CA GLY A 336 17.54 -15.42 -0.22
C GLY A 336 16.55 -16.54 -0.54
N VAL A 337 15.36 -16.17 -1.06
CA VAL A 337 14.31 -17.10 -1.50
C VAL A 337 14.80 -18.05 -2.60
N LEU A 338 15.46 -17.50 -3.63
CA LEU A 338 16.00 -18.30 -4.76
C LEU A 338 17.01 -19.33 -4.31
N TYR A 339 17.92 -18.93 -3.42
CA TYR A 339 18.91 -19.87 -2.90
C TYR A 339 18.29 -20.88 -1.93
N GLU A 340 17.19 -20.55 -1.24
CA GLU A 340 16.39 -21.49 -0.47
C GLU A 340 15.74 -22.54 -1.37
N GLN A 341 15.06 -22.14 -2.46
CA GLN A 341 14.41 -23.04 -3.42
C GLN A 341 15.41 -23.99 -4.10
N THR A 342 16.65 -23.56 -4.27
CA THR A 342 17.73 -24.37 -4.84
C THR A 342 18.57 -25.09 -3.78
N GLU A 343 18.10 -25.15 -2.52
CA GLU A 343 18.75 -25.83 -1.38
C GLU A 343 20.16 -25.33 -1.06
N LYS A 344 20.52 -24.13 -1.52
CA LYS A 344 21.82 -23.48 -1.25
C LYS A 344 21.72 -22.62 0.02
N TYR A 345 21.42 -23.26 1.15
CA TYR A 345 21.04 -22.58 2.40
C TYR A 345 22.08 -21.59 2.94
N GLU A 346 23.40 -21.85 2.80
CA GLU A 346 24.44 -20.90 3.20
C GLU A 346 24.36 -19.57 2.42
N LYS A 347 24.06 -19.65 1.10
CA LYS A 347 23.88 -18.45 0.30
C LYS A 347 22.57 -17.74 0.66
N SER A 348 21.50 -18.51 0.85
CA SER A 348 20.21 -18.00 1.31
C SER A 348 20.36 -17.21 2.61
N ILE A 349 21.00 -17.79 3.64
CA ILE A 349 21.28 -17.12 4.92
C ILE A 349 22.04 -15.81 4.71
N LYS A 350 23.07 -15.82 3.84
CA LYS A 350 23.85 -14.61 3.57
C LYS A 350 22.99 -13.48 3.04
N HIS A 351 22.15 -13.74 2.05
CA HIS A 351 21.30 -12.73 1.43
C HIS A 351 20.19 -12.25 2.36
N TYR A 352 19.49 -13.15 3.07
CA TYR A 352 18.50 -12.75 4.06
C TYR A 352 19.08 -11.85 5.17
N ARG A 353 20.32 -12.09 5.61
CA ARG A 353 21.01 -11.27 6.62
C ARG A 353 21.40 -9.88 6.12
N LEU A 354 21.44 -9.65 4.81
CA LEU A 354 21.76 -8.36 4.21
C LEU A 354 20.55 -7.44 4.08
N VAL A 355 19.33 -7.95 4.30
CA VAL A 355 18.10 -7.13 4.32
C VAL A 355 18.16 -6.16 5.50
N ARG A 356 18.05 -4.86 5.22
CA ARG A 356 18.25 -3.77 6.18
C ARG A 356 17.07 -3.61 7.14
N VAL A 357 17.34 -3.16 8.35
CA VAL A 357 16.34 -2.86 9.39
C VAL A 357 15.38 -1.78 8.90
N GLY A 358 14.08 -1.97 9.19
CA GLY A 358 13.03 -1.00 8.86
C GLY A 358 12.34 -1.25 7.52
N THR A 359 12.79 -2.23 6.74
CA THR A 359 12.12 -2.64 5.50
C THR A 359 11.03 -3.69 5.78
N ASN A 360 10.06 -3.79 4.87
CA ASN A 360 8.92 -4.71 5.02
C ASN A 360 9.34 -6.18 5.13
N ASN A 361 10.43 -6.56 4.45
CA ASN A 361 10.91 -7.95 4.40
C ASN A 361 11.89 -8.29 5.53
N TYR A 362 12.29 -7.32 6.37
CA TYR A 362 13.34 -7.53 7.36
C TYR A 362 13.07 -8.68 8.32
N LEU A 363 11.91 -8.67 9.00
CA LEU A 363 11.59 -9.70 9.98
C LEU A 363 11.48 -11.08 9.35
N ALA A 364 10.84 -11.18 8.18
CA ALA A 364 10.73 -12.42 7.43
C ALA A 364 12.11 -12.96 7.03
N ALA A 365 13.00 -12.07 6.55
CA ALA A 365 14.36 -12.43 6.20
C ALA A 365 15.15 -12.96 7.40
N GLN A 366 15.08 -12.29 8.57
CA GLN A 366 15.78 -12.74 9.77
C GLN A 366 15.23 -14.08 10.27
N GLN A 367 13.92 -14.29 10.18
CA GLN A 367 13.29 -15.56 10.54
C GLN A 367 13.76 -16.71 9.64
N GLN A 368 13.82 -16.50 8.32
CA GLN A 368 14.29 -17.54 7.38
C GLN A 368 15.79 -17.81 7.54
N ALA A 369 16.61 -16.75 7.69
CA ALA A 369 18.04 -16.94 7.97
C ALA A 369 18.28 -17.76 9.24
N THR A 370 17.48 -17.49 10.29
CA THR A 370 17.55 -18.25 11.56
C THR A 370 17.10 -19.70 11.36
N ARG A 371 15.98 -19.92 10.68
CA ARG A 371 15.46 -21.26 10.36
C ARG A 371 16.52 -22.11 9.65
N HIS A 372 17.12 -21.57 8.59
CA HIS A 372 18.16 -22.30 7.84
C HIS A 372 19.45 -22.50 8.65
N SER A 373 19.83 -21.51 9.47
CA SER A 373 20.98 -21.68 10.37
C SER A 373 20.75 -22.82 11.36
N ILE A 374 19.55 -22.92 11.95
CA ILE A 374 19.16 -23.99 12.87
C ILE A 374 19.13 -25.34 12.13
N SER A 375 18.55 -25.41 10.92
CA SER A 375 18.50 -26.65 10.14
C SER A 375 19.88 -27.18 9.75
N LEU A 376 20.86 -26.29 9.62
CA LEU A 376 22.27 -26.63 9.40
C LEU A 376 23.05 -26.95 10.69
N GLY A 377 22.38 -26.93 11.86
CA GLY A 377 23.00 -27.16 13.16
C GLY A 377 23.88 -26.00 13.67
N LYS A 378 23.79 -24.82 13.05
CA LYS A 378 24.58 -23.61 13.40
C LYS A 378 23.87 -22.77 14.47
N LEU A 379 23.52 -23.38 15.62
CA LEU A 379 22.69 -22.75 16.66
C LEU A 379 23.34 -21.51 17.26
N ASP A 380 24.62 -21.60 17.66
CA ASP A 380 25.34 -20.48 18.26
C ASP A 380 25.49 -19.29 17.29
N GLU A 381 25.65 -19.57 16.00
CA GLU A 381 25.72 -18.54 14.96
C GLU A 381 24.37 -17.85 14.77
N ALA A 382 23.26 -18.61 14.76
CA ALA A 382 21.89 -18.08 14.68
C ALA A 382 21.61 -17.18 15.86
N HIS A 383 21.83 -17.65 17.09
CA HIS A 383 21.62 -16.89 18.32
C HIS A 383 22.46 -15.61 18.33
N SER A 384 23.78 -15.72 18.13
CA SER A 384 24.69 -14.57 18.11
C SER A 384 24.31 -13.52 17.06
N TRP A 385 23.75 -13.97 15.92
CA TRP A 385 23.25 -13.06 14.92
C TRP A 385 22.05 -12.26 15.42
N LEU A 386 21.01 -12.90 15.95
CA LEU A 386 19.80 -12.25 16.46
C LEU A 386 20.09 -11.31 17.63
N VAL A 387 21.01 -11.68 18.53
CA VAL A 387 21.47 -10.81 19.61
C VAL A 387 22.11 -9.55 19.07
N ARG A 388 22.92 -9.63 18.02
CA ARG A 388 23.49 -8.43 17.37
C ARG A 388 22.41 -7.58 16.71
N GLN A 389 21.42 -8.20 16.07
CA GLN A 389 20.33 -7.48 15.41
C GLN A 389 19.40 -6.79 16.41
N SER A 390 19.26 -7.30 17.61
CA SER A 390 18.47 -6.64 18.66
C SER A 390 19.10 -5.32 19.14
N ASN A 391 20.42 -5.17 18.94
CA ASN A 391 21.19 -3.97 19.28
C ASN A 391 20.87 -3.44 20.69
N GLY A 392 20.64 -4.33 21.66
CA GLY A 392 20.30 -3.99 23.03
C GLY A 392 18.90 -3.38 23.22
N GLN A 393 18.03 -3.44 22.23
CA GLN A 393 16.63 -2.99 22.32
C GLN A 393 15.76 -4.11 22.91
N PRO A 394 15.19 -3.96 24.13
CA PRO A 394 14.47 -5.04 24.82
C PRO A 394 13.31 -5.63 24.01
N ARG A 395 12.53 -4.78 23.32
CA ARG A 395 11.40 -5.25 22.50
C ARG A 395 11.83 -6.14 21.34
N ILE A 396 12.92 -5.78 20.68
CA ILE A 396 13.46 -6.55 19.55
C ILE A 396 14.10 -7.85 20.07
N GLU A 397 14.75 -7.80 21.22
CA GLU A 397 15.32 -8.99 21.86
C GLU A 397 14.21 -9.99 22.22
N VAL A 398 13.11 -9.53 22.82
CA VAL A 398 11.95 -10.37 23.12
C VAL A 398 11.40 -11.01 21.85
N LEU A 399 11.17 -10.21 20.79
CA LEU A 399 10.65 -10.69 19.53
C LEU A 399 11.56 -11.78 18.93
N PHE A 400 12.87 -11.53 18.86
CA PHE A 400 13.80 -12.50 18.27
C PHE A 400 13.97 -13.74 19.14
N THR A 401 13.95 -13.61 20.47
CA THR A 401 13.95 -14.76 21.38
C THR A 401 12.71 -15.64 21.17
N THR A 402 11.54 -15.04 21.02
CA THR A 402 10.29 -15.76 20.75
C THR A 402 10.35 -16.50 19.42
N VAL A 403 10.84 -15.85 18.36
CA VAL A 403 11.01 -16.46 17.03
C VAL A 403 12.03 -17.62 17.11
N GLU A 404 13.19 -17.39 17.70
CA GLU A 404 14.26 -18.39 17.79
C GLU A 404 13.83 -19.60 18.60
N SER A 405 13.19 -19.41 19.77
CA SER A 405 12.72 -20.50 20.61
C SER A 405 11.68 -21.38 19.90
N ASN A 406 10.78 -20.77 19.12
CA ASN A 406 9.80 -21.50 18.32
C ASN A 406 10.47 -22.33 17.22
N LEU A 407 11.42 -21.73 16.49
CA LEU A 407 12.16 -22.42 15.44
C LEU A 407 13.02 -23.58 15.98
N LEU A 408 13.66 -23.38 17.13
CA LEU A 408 14.39 -24.46 17.85
C LEU A 408 13.45 -25.60 18.24
N GLY A 409 12.27 -25.27 18.79
CA GLY A 409 11.26 -26.27 19.14
C GLY A 409 10.79 -27.08 17.94
N GLN A 410 10.49 -26.41 16.81
CA GLN A 410 10.09 -27.05 15.56
C GLN A 410 11.19 -27.97 14.97
N ALA A 411 12.44 -27.59 15.17
CA ALA A 411 13.60 -28.37 14.71
C ALA A 411 14.01 -29.49 15.69
N GLY A 412 13.30 -29.66 16.83
CA GLY A 412 13.57 -30.71 17.82
C GLY A 412 14.62 -30.33 18.88
N TYR A 413 15.14 -29.10 18.87
CA TYR A 413 16.09 -28.60 19.88
C TYR A 413 15.33 -28.07 21.13
N HIS A 414 14.53 -28.95 21.74
CA HIS A 414 13.63 -28.56 22.85
C HIS A 414 14.38 -28.06 24.09
N LYS A 415 15.56 -28.63 24.37
CA LYS A 415 16.37 -28.23 25.53
C LYS A 415 16.90 -26.81 25.33
N GLU A 416 17.46 -26.53 24.17
CA GLU A 416 18.03 -25.23 23.79
C GLU A 416 16.93 -24.15 23.77
N ALA A 417 15.75 -24.48 23.25
CA ALA A 417 14.58 -23.58 23.27
C ALA A 417 14.19 -23.19 24.69
N LYS A 418 14.16 -24.16 25.62
CA LYS A 418 13.84 -23.90 27.02
C LYS A 418 14.90 -23.06 27.71
N GLU A 419 16.17 -23.40 27.54
CA GLU A 419 17.29 -22.63 28.13
C GLU A 419 17.28 -21.18 27.66
N LEU A 420 16.98 -20.95 26.39
CA LEU A 420 16.85 -19.62 25.79
C LEU A 420 15.70 -18.84 26.45
N LEU A 421 14.49 -19.43 26.55
CA LEU A 421 13.32 -18.81 27.16
C LEU A 421 13.54 -18.53 28.65
N ASP A 422 14.10 -19.46 29.40
CA ASP A 422 14.38 -19.31 30.82
C ASP A 422 15.42 -18.20 31.07
N SER A 423 16.47 -18.11 30.23
CA SER A 423 17.45 -17.02 30.29
C SER A 423 16.82 -15.67 30.02
N ALA A 424 15.97 -15.56 29.00
CA ALA A 424 15.27 -14.33 28.69
C ALA A 424 14.28 -13.91 29.77
N LEU A 425 13.53 -14.86 30.36
CA LEU A 425 12.60 -14.61 31.45
C LEU A 425 13.30 -14.25 32.78
N ASN A 426 14.55 -14.66 32.99
CA ASN A 426 15.35 -14.14 34.12
C ASN A 426 15.66 -12.64 33.96
N ARG A 427 15.81 -12.15 32.73
CA ARG A 427 16.04 -10.72 32.44
C ARG A 427 14.73 -9.93 32.34
N PHE A 428 13.69 -10.53 31.81
CA PHE A 428 12.37 -9.95 31.56
C PHE A 428 11.26 -10.80 32.20
N PRO A 429 11.17 -10.86 33.54
CA PRO A 429 10.33 -11.86 34.23
C PRO A 429 8.81 -11.65 34.03
N ASN A 430 8.41 -10.46 33.62
CA ASN A 430 7.01 -10.08 33.41
C ASN A 430 6.70 -9.79 31.93
N GLU A 431 7.46 -10.37 31.00
CA GLU A 431 7.19 -10.20 29.58
C GLU A 431 6.20 -11.26 29.08
N ALA A 432 4.98 -10.82 28.75
CA ALA A 432 3.88 -11.71 28.38
C ALA A 432 4.18 -12.57 27.16
N GLU A 433 4.86 -12.01 26.15
CA GLU A 433 5.20 -12.74 24.93
C GLU A 433 6.21 -13.87 25.20
N LEU A 434 7.20 -13.66 26.08
CA LEU A 434 8.13 -14.71 26.47
C LEU A 434 7.46 -15.80 27.30
N LEU A 435 6.58 -15.42 28.23
CA LEU A 435 5.78 -16.37 29.01
C LEU A 435 4.90 -17.20 28.08
N PHE A 436 4.24 -16.57 27.11
CA PHE A 436 3.38 -17.28 26.16
C PHE A 436 4.20 -18.20 25.23
N ALA A 437 5.37 -17.77 24.78
CA ALA A 437 6.28 -18.64 24.04
C ALA A 437 6.68 -19.88 24.87
N ARG A 438 6.88 -19.72 26.17
CA ARG A 438 7.18 -20.86 27.07
C ARG A 438 5.95 -21.72 27.34
N VAL A 439 4.75 -21.15 27.36
CA VAL A 439 3.49 -21.91 27.36
C VAL A 439 3.44 -22.87 26.17
N LEU A 440 3.66 -22.34 24.95
CA LEU A 440 3.67 -23.19 23.74
C LEU A 440 4.74 -24.28 23.80
N TRP A 441 5.88 -23.99 24.42
CA TRP A 441 6.91 -25.00 24.67
C TRP A 441 6.44 -26.07 25.67
N PHE A 442 5.81 -25.70 26.80
CA PHE A 442 5.25 -26.63 27.77
C PHE A 442 4.16 -27.51 27.14
N ASP A 443 3.28 -26.94 26.31
CA ASP A 443 2.22 -27.68 25.63
C ASP A 443 2.80 -28.74 24.69
N ALA A 444 3.85 -28.40 23.93
CA ALA A 444 4.55 -29.33 23.07
C ALA A 444 5.24 -30.47 23.84
N GLN A 445 5.55 -30.28 25.13
CA GLN A 445 6.08 -31.30 26.03
C GLN A 445 5.01 -31.98 26.92
N ALA A 446 3.72 -31.66 26.70
CA ALA A 446 2.59 -32.10 27.55
C ALA A 446 2.76 -31.75 29.05
N ASP A 447 3.52 -30.67 29.37
CA ASP A 447 3.67 -30.15 30.72
C ASP A 447 2.58 -29.13 31.06
N ARG A 448 1.40 -29.62 31.34
CA ARG A 448 0.24 -28.80 31.72
C ARG A 448 0.50 -27.91 32.93
N VAL A 449 1.29 -28.37 33.92
CA VAL A 449 1.54 -27.61 35.15
C VAL A 449 2.37 -26.36 34.86
N GLY A 450 3.38 -26.51 34.02
CA GLY A 450 4.19 -25.39 33.56
C GLY A 450 3.36 -24.38 32.75
N SER A 451 2.56 -24.89 31.82
CA SER A 451 1.67 -24.08 30.97
C SER A 451 0.67 -23.28 31.81
N GLU A 452 -0.07 -23.94 32.72
CA GLU A 452 -1.04 -23.28 33.62
C GLU A 452 -0.39 -22.19 34.46
N LYS A 453 0.80 -22.44 35.00
CA LYS A 453 1.53 -21.47 35.84
C LYS A 453 1.82 -20.18 35.07
N ASP A 454 2.34 -20.29 33.86
CA ASP A 454 2.73 -19.14 33.06
C ASP A 454 1.50 -18.39 32.53
N LEU A 455 0.46 -19.09 32.06
CA LEU A 455 -0.81 -18.48 31.66
C LEU A 455 -1.46 -17.70 32.80
N ARG A 456 -1.48 -18.25 34.01
CA ARG A 456 -1.98 -17.51 35.20
C ARG A 456 -1.12 -16.30 35.52
N GLN A 457 0.18 -16.34 35.26
CA GLN A 457 1.03 -15.17 35.44
C GLN A 457 0.66 -14.09 34.41
N ILE A 458 0.48 -14.42 33.14
CA ILE A 458 0.02 -13.47 32.10
C ILE A 458 -1.32 -12.83 32.50
N ILE A 459 -2.31 -13.64 32.87
CA ILE A 459 -3.65 -13.16 33.27
C ILE A 459 -3.61 -12.25 34.52
N ARG A 460 -2.68 -12.49 35.47
CA ARG A 460 -2.50 -11.57 36.61
C ARG A 460 -1.94 -10.22 36.21
N MET A 461 -1.06 -10.18 35.22
CA MET A 461 -0.42 -8.93 34.73
C MET A 461 -1.32 -8.21 33.75
N GLN A 462 -1.99 -8.95 32.91
CA GLN A 462 -2.86 -8.49 31.83
C GLN A 462 -4.22 -9.22 31.93
N PRO A 463 -5.14 -8.76 32.80
CA PRO A 463 -6.41 -9.45 33.04
C PRO A 463 -7.31 -9.56 31.81
N ASP A 464 -7.08 -8.72 30.81
CA ASP A 464 -7.84 -8.65 29.56
C ASP A 464 -7.07 -9.24 28.38
N ASP A 465 -6.04 -10.06 28.61
CA ASP A 465 -5.40 -10.84 27.55
C ASP A 465 -6.32 -11.99 27.12
N ALA A 466 -7.13 -11.76 26.08
CA ALA A 466 -8.08 -12.74 25.56
C ALA A 466 -7.40 -14.04 25.12
N ARG A 467 -6.18 -13.97 24.59
CA ARG A 467 -5.39 -15.12 24.14
C ARG A 467 -5.03 -16.03 25.33
N ALA A 468 -4.50 -15.44 26.40
CA ALA A 468 -4.11 -16.20 27.59
C ALA A 468 -5.33 -16.77 28.35
N LEU A 469 -6.42 -16.01 28.42
CA LEU A 469 -7.70 -16.45 29.00
C LEU A 469 -8.27 -17.64 28.23
N ASN A 470 -8.32 -17.53 26.91
CA ASN A 470 -8.82 -18.59 26.02
C ASN A 470 -7.94 -19.84 26.10
N HIS A 471 -6.63 -19.68 26.01
CA HIS A 471 -5.70 -20.82 26.05
C HIS A 471 -5.78 -21.60 27.37
N LEU A 472 -5.83 -20.88 28.51
CA LEU A 472 -6.02 -21.53 29.80
C LEU A 472 -7.38 -22.21 29.91
N GLY A 473 -8.44 -21.53 29.45
CA GLY A 473 -9.79 -22.07 29.49
C GLY A 473 -9.92 -23.34 28.64
N TYR A 474 -9.43 -23.32 27.42
CA TYR A 474 -9.44 -24.50 26.53
C TYR A 474 -8.64 -25.67 27.13
N MET A 475 -7.41 -25.42 27.59
CA MET A 475 -6.59 -26.43 28.25
C MET A 475 -7.29 -27.06 29.45
N LEU A 476 -7.99 -26.27 30.27
CA LEU A 476 -8.74 -26.79 31.43
C LEU A 476 -9.96 -27.60 31.02
N ALA A 477 -10.69 -27.19 29.99
CA ALA A 477 -11.84 -27.91 29.45
C ALA A 477 -11.46 -29.23 28.79
N ASP A 478 -10.34 -29.25 28.08
CA ASP A 478 -9.90 -30.43 27.33
C ASP A 478 -9.16 -31.45 28.18
N GLN A 479 -8.29 -31.00 29.07
CA GLN A 479 -7.33 -31.85 29.78
C GLN A 479 -7.63 -32.05 31.28
N THR A 480 -8.74 -31.48 31.78
CA THR A 480 -9.13 -31.59 33.22
C THR A 480 -10.63 -31.68 33.39
N ASP A 481 -11.08 -31.88 34.64
CA ASP A 481 -12.50 -31.82 35.01
C ASP A 481 -12.93 -30.44 35.56
N ARG A 482 -12.14 -29.37 35.31
CA ARG A 482 -12.37 -28.01 35.82
C ARG A 482 -13.22 -27.19 34.84
N PHE A 483 -14.33 -27.75 34.38
CA PHE A 483 -15.14 -27.20 33.27
C PHE A 483 -15.79 -25.85 33.57
N GLU A 484 -16.25 -25.62 34.82
CA GLU A 484 -16.85 -24.32 35.20
C GLU A 484 -15.80 -23.20 35.25
N GLU A 485 -14.57 -23.50 35.70
CA GLU A 485 -13.48 -22.54 35.67
C GLU A 485 -13.06 -22.26 34.24
N ALA A 486 -12.99 -23.28 33.38
CA ALA A 486 -12.72 -23.16 31.96
C ALA A 486 -13.73 -22.24 31.30
N LEU A 487 -15.03 -22.49 31.51
CA LEU A 487 -16.11 -21.67 30.96
C LEU A 487 -15.98 -20.20 31.37
N ASN A 488 -15.75 -19.92 32.66
CA ASN A 488 -15.58 -18.54 33.15
C ASN A 488 -14.42 -17.80 32.48
N LEU A 489 -13.28 -18.47 32.25
CA LEU A 489 -12.13 -17.88 31.56
C LEU A 489 -12.45 -17.58 30.09
N ILE A 490 -13.12 -18.51 29.40
CA ILE A 490 -13.49 -18.35 28.01
C ILE A 490 -14.60 -17.29 27.85
N GLU A 491 -15.56 -17.22 28.77
CA GLU A 491 -16.58 -16.14 28.77
C GLU A 491 -15.96 -14.75 28.93
N ARG A 492 -14.88 -14.64 29.71
CA ARG A 492 -14.10 -13.41 29.75
C ARG A 492 -13.39 -13.14 28.43
N ALA A 493 -12.77 -14.16 27.83
CA ALA A 493 -12.08 -14.02 26.54
C ALA A 493 -13.06 -13.58 25.44
N ILE A 494 -14.25 -14.19 25.34
CA ILE A 494 -15.26 -13.85 24.34
C ILE A 494 -15.84 -12.44 24.55
N SER A 495 -15.89 -11.95 25.80
CA SER A 495 -16.32 -10.57 26.07
C SER A 495 -15.35 -9.52 25.52
N ILE A 496 -14.07 -9.88 25.37
CA ILE A 496 -13.01 -9.03 24.83
C ILE A 496 -12.93 -9.15 23.31
N ALA A 497 -13.02 -10.38 22.77
CA ALA A 497 -12.93 -10.68 21.35
C ALA A 497 -14.13 -11.54 20.89
N PRO A 498 -15.33 -10.95 20.71
CA PRO A 498 -16.59 -11.69 20.50
C PRO A 498 -16.69 -12.40 19.15
N ASP A 499 -15.88 -12.01 18.18
CA ASP A 499 -15.92 -12.55 16.82
C ASP A 499 -14.72 -13.45 16.48
N ASP A 500 -13.85 -13.73 17.46
CA ASP A 500 -12.72 -14.64 17.27
C ASP A 500 -13.21 -16.10 17.18
N PRO A 501 -13.07 -16.79 16.04
CA PRO A 501 -13.59 -18.14 15.85
C PRO A 501 -12.92 -19.18 16.77
N ALA A 502 -11.65 -18.99 17.14
CA ALA A 502 -10.97 -19.90 18.07
C ALA A 502 -11.50 -19.78 19.51
N ILE A 503 -11.89 -18.57 19.93
CA ILE A 503 -12.51 -18.36 21.24
C ILE A 503 -13.96 -18.89 21.24
N ILE A 504 -14.68 -18.72 20.12
CA ILE A 504 -16.04 -19.27 19.97
C ILE A 504 -16.02 -20.80 19.99
N ASP A 505 -15.05 -21.44 19.34
CA ASP A 505 -14.85 -22.89 19.38
C ASP A 505 -14.54 -23.36 20.80
N SER A 506 -13.62 -22.71 21.49
CA SER A 506 -13.27 -23.03 22.88
C SER A 506 -14.48 -22.88 23.82
N LEU A 507 -15.32 -21.84 23.62
CA LEU A 507 -16.57 -21.67 24.37
C LEU A 507 -17.51 -22.86 24.17
N ALA A 508 -17.69 -23.24 22.93
CA ALA A 508 -18.53 -24.39 22.58
C ALA A 508 -17.97 -25.69 23.16
N TRP A 509 -16.67 -25.88 23.15
CA TRP A 509 -16.03 -27.06 23.75
C TRP A 509 -16.25 -27.13 25.25
N ALA A 510 -16.10 -26.01 25.98
CA ALA A 510 -16.40 -25.94 27.40
C ALA A 510 -17.90 -26.23 27.69
N GLN A 511 -18.81 -25.69 26.88
CA GLN A 511 -20.25 -25.97 26.96
C GLN A 511 -20.55 -27.45 26.74
N TYR A 512 -19.92 -28.06 25.73
CA TYR A 512 -20.04 -29.51 25.47
C TYR A 512 -19.61 -30.35 26.66
N LYS A 513 -18.45 -30.04 27.28
CA LYS A 513 -17.95 -30.74 28.47
C LYS A 513 -18.90 -30.61 29.69
N LEU A 514 -19.67 -29.53 29.74
CA LEU A 514 -20.72 -29.29 30.74
C LEU A 514 -22.08 -29.92 30.37
N GLY A 515 -22.20 -30.61 29.26
CA GLY A 515 -23.43 -31.22 28.78
C GLY A 515 -24.43 -30.24 28.14
N ARG A 516 -24.01 -29.00 27.82
CA ARG A 516 -24.85 -27.97 27.19
C ARG A 516 -24.73 -28.09 25.65
N TYR A 517 -25.23 -29.21 25.10
CA TYR A 517 -24.96 -29.60 23.72
C TYR A 517 -25.56 -28.65 22.67
N GLU A 518 -26.77 -28.11 22.94
CA GLU A 518 -27.45 -27.19 22.03
C GLU A 518 -26.71 -25.84 21.93
N ASP A 519 -26.24 -25.31 23.07
CA ASP A 519 -25.43 -24.08 23.12
C ASP A 519 -24.09 -24.30 22.39
N ALA A 520 -23.46 -25.45 22.61
CA ALA A 520 -22.23 -25.85 21.96
C ALA A 520 -22.40 -25.94 20.44
N LEU A 521 -23.48 -26.57 19.96
CA LEU A 521 -23.78 -26.70 18.52
C LEU A 521 -23.96 -25.34 17.86
N MET A 522 -24.70 -24.43 18.50
CA MET A 522 -24.92 -23.07 17.99
C MET A 522 -23.59 -22.33 17.80
N ASN A 523 -22.71 -22.39 18.80
CA ASN A 523 -21.40 -21.71 18.75
C ASN A 523 -20.45 -22.39 17.76
N LEU A 524 -20.41 -23.72 17.68
CA LEU A 524 -19.57 -24.44 16.70
C LEU A 524 -19.99 -24.17 15.26
N ARG A 525 -21.29 -24.10 14.96
CA ARG A 525 -21.76 -23.69 13.62
C ARG A 525 -21.34 -22.26 13.28
N ARG A 526 -21.37 -21.36 14.27
CA ARG A 526 -20.87 -19.97 14.10
C ARG A 526 -19.37 -19.95 13.83
N ALA A 527 -18.56 -20.66 14.62
CA ALA A 527 -17.11 -20.75 14.43
C ALA A 527 -16.76 -21.38 13.07
N PHE A 528 -17.40 -22.49 12.73
CA PHE A 528 -17.14 -23.24 11.50
C PHE A 528 -17.52 -22.46 10.22
N ALA A 529 -18.56 -21.63 10.28
CA ALA A 529 -18.95 -20.76 9.17
C ALA A 529 -17.89 -19.72 8.80
N VAL A 530 -17.11 -19.26 9.79
CA VAL A 530 -16.04 -18.26 9.61
C VAL A 530 -14.71 -18.94 9.34
N PHE A 531 -14.41 -20.01 10.07
CA PHE A 531 -13.13 -20.71 10.03
C PHE A 531 -13.35 -22.24 10.01
N PRO A 532 -13.53 -22.84 8.82
CA PRO A 532 -13.77 -24.28 8.67
C PRO A 532 -12.49 -25.11 8.82
N ASP A 533 -11.82 -24.97 9.99
CA ASP A 533 -10.62 -25.74 10.34
C ASP A 533 -10.98 -27.15 10.80
N HIS A 534 -10.00 -28.07 10.71
CA HIS A 534 -10.16 -29.48 11.08
C HIS A 534 -10.41 -29.70 12.59
N GLU A 535 -9.96 -28.82 13.46
CA GLU A 535 -10.23 -28.86 14.90
C GLU A 535 -11.68 -28.49 15.18
N VAL A 536 -12.15 -27.37 14.63
CA VAL A 536 -13.55 -26.95 14.73
C VAL A 536 -14.49 -28.01 14.12
N ALA A 537 -14.11 -28.60 12.97
CA ALA A 537 -14.85 -29.71 12.36
C ALA A 537 -14.92 -30.96 13.27
N SER A 538 -13.81 -31.25 13.97
CA SER A 538 -13.75 -32.34 14.96
C SER A 538 -14.77 -32.13 16.08
N HIS A 539 -14.75 -30.95 16.70
CA HIS A 539 -15.66 -30.57 17.78
C HIS A 539 -17.13 -30.54 17.32
N LEU A 540 -17.40 -29.94 16.16
CA LEU A 540 -18.75 -29.85 15.59
C LEU A 540 -19.34 -31.24 15.34
N GLY A 541 -18.59 -32.13 14.69
CA GLY A 541 -19.04 -33.49 14.45
C GLY A 541 -19.26 -34.29 15.73
N GLU A 542 -18.42 -34.10 16.75
CA GLU A 542 -18.59 -34.74 18.07
C GLU A 542 -19.89 -34.28 18.78
N VAL A 543 -20.18 -32.98 18.77
CA VAL A 543 -21.43 -32.44 19.35
C VAL A 543 -22.65 -32.91 18.58
N LEU A 544 -22.62 -32.88 17.25
CA LEU A 544 -23.68 -33.41 16.39
C LEU A 544 -23.96 -34.90 16.67
N TRP A 545 -22.91 -35.70 16.82
CA TRP A 545 -23.03 -37.11 17.15
C TRP A 545 -23.73 -37.34 18.49
N LYS A 546 -23.35 -36.57 19.52
CA LYS A 546 -23.99 -36.65 20.86
C LYS A 546 -25.46 -36.23 20.84
N LEU A 547 -25.86 -35.35 19.93
CA LEU A 547 -27.25 -34.95 19.72
C LEU A 547 -28.05 -35.94 18.84
N GLY A 548 -27.39 -36.95 18.26
CA GLY A 548 -28.03 -37.96 17.39
C GLY A 548 -28.08 -37.58 15.90
N GLU A 549 -27.44 -36.46 15.53
CA GLU A 549 -27.38 -35.97 14.14
C GLU A 549 -26.22 -36.66 13.38
N TYR A 550 -26.26 -37.98 13.30
CA TYR A 550 -25.15 -38.83 12.82
C TYR A 550 -24.79 -38.59 11.35
N GLU A 551 -25.78 -38.29 10.50
CA GLU A 551 -25.53 -38.02 9.08
C GLU A 551 -24.77 -36.74 8.89
N GLU A 552 -25.17 -35.65 9.57
CA GLU A 552 -24.46 -34.35 9.53
C GLU A 552 -23.06 -34.46 10.13
N ALA A 553 -22.91 -35.15 11.25
CA ALA A 553 -21.59 -35.39 11.87
C ALA A 553 -20.61 -36.07 10.89
N ASN A 554 -21.03 -37.16 10.26
CA ASN A 554 -20.20 -37.86 9.27
C ASN A 554 -19.86 -36.97 8.07
N GLN A 555 -20.82 -36.17 7.58
CA GLN A 555 -20.58 -35.26 6.46
C GLN A 555 -19.52 -34.21 6.81
N VAL A 556 -19.60 -33.59 7.99
CA VAL A 556 -18.62 -32.59 8.48
C VAL A 556 -17.22 -33.20 8.55
N TRP A 557 -17.09 -34.40 9.10
CA TRP A 557 -15.80 -35.08 9.19
C TRP A 557 -15.25 -35.50 7.82
N GLU A 558 -16.09 -36.00 6.93
CA GLU A 558 -15.70 -36.38 5.57
C GLU A 558 -15.24 -35.18 4.76
N ASP A 559 -15.95 -34.05 4.88
CA ASP A 559 -15.57 -32.82 4.18
C ASP A 559 -14.25 -32.25 4.72
N ALA A 560 -14.03 -32.30 6.04
CA ALA A 560 -12.77 -31.93 6.64
C ALA A 560 -11.59 -32.84 6.17
N LEU A 561 -11.83 -34.15 5.99
CA LEU A 561 -10.84 -35.07 5.43
C LEU A 561 -10.57 -34.88 3.93
N LYS A 562 -11.49 -34.28 3.15
CA LYS A 562 -11.20 -33.91 1.75
C LYS A 562 -10.15 -32.80 1.67
N THR A 563 -10.22 -31.85 2.58
CA THR A 563 -9.25 -30.72 2.66
C THR A 563 -7.95 -31.16 3.33
N ARG A 564 -8.01 -32.04 4.34
CA ARG A 564 -6.86 -32.53 5.10
C ARG A 564 -6.93 -34.03 5.34
N PRO A 565 -6.56 -34.85 4.34
CA PRO A 565 -6.74 -36.32 4.38
C PRO A 565 -6.00 -37.03 5.52
N ASP A 566 -4.93 -36.41 6.04
CA ASP A 566 -4.09 -36.99 7.09
C ASP A 566 -4.36 -36.42 8.50
N SER A 567 -5.48 -35.69 8.70
CA SER A 567 -5.80 -35.14 10.01
C SER A 567 -5.91 -36.25 11.08
N PRO A 568 -5.01 -36.29 12.08
CA PRO A 568 -5.07 -37.27 13.15
C PRO A 568 -6.27 -37.05 14.09
N LEU A 569 -6.68 -35.77 14.26
CA LEU A 569 -7.79 -35.38 15.12
C LEU A 569 -9.11 -35.97 14.58
N ILE A 570 -9.42 -35.74 13.32
CA ILE A 570 -10.65 -36.25 12.68
C ILE A 570 -10.67 -37.78 12.67
N LYS A 571 -9.53 -38.43 12.34
CA LYS A 571 -9.43 -39.90 12.34
C LYS A 571 -9.68 -40.48 13.74
N ALA A 572 -9.08 -39.89 14.76
CA ALA A 572 -9.26 -40.36 16.14
C ALA A 572 -10.71 -40.20 16.64
N VAL A 573 -11.35 -39.08 16.28
CA VAL A 573 -12.76 -38.85 16.66
C VAL A 573 -13.69 -39.84 15.95
N ILE A 574 -13.54 -40.05 14.66
CA ILE A 574 -14.32 -41.05 13.89
C ILE A 574 -14.13 -42.46 14.47
N GLU A 575 -12.90 -42.86 14.79
CA GLU A 575 -12.62 -44.17 15.36
C GLU A 575 -13.29 -44.35 16.73
N ARG A 576 -13.22 -43.33 17.59
CA ARG A 576 -13.84 -43.33 18.93
C ARG A 576 -15.36 -43.53 18.85
N PHE A 577 -16.05 -42.78 17.98
CA PHE A 577 -17.50 -42.82 17.88
C PHE A 577 -18.07 -43.94 17.02
N ARG A 578 -17.31 -44.54 16.13
CA ARG A 578 -17.72 -45.77 15.39
C ARG A 578 -17.53 -47.04 16.22
N SER A 579 -16.77 -46.98 17.29
CA SER A 579 -16.56 -48.12 18.24
C SER A 579 -17.53 -48.12 19.40
N GLU A 580 -18.26 -47.04 19.65
CA GLU A 580 -19.40 -46.95 20.59
C GLU A 580 -20.70 -47.38 19.89
#